data_cce46b9ba8c1151821e4093bfc43ff57
#
_entry.id   cce46b9ba8c1151821e4093bfc43ff57
#
_cell.length_a   1.000
_cell.length_b   1.000
_cell.length_c   1.000
_cell.angle_alpha   90.00
_cell.angle_beta   90.00
_cell.angle_gamma   90.00
#
_symmetry.space_group_name_H-M   'P 1'
#
loop_
_entity.id
_entity.type
_entity.pdbx_description
1 polymer ?
#
loop_
_entity_poly.entity_id
_entity_poly.type
_entity_poly.pdbx_seq_one_letter_code
_entity_poly.pdbx_strand_id
1 'polypeptide(L)'
;MTVELIIAEKRTGKMWRAENATKSITYETNRTGSPGILKFSIQKSGTLSFVEGDVVRFSVDGKLIFFGWVFTKSKDRWGNIDVTCYDRMRYLKANASYSFYGQSAGDIIKQIAEDFQLETADIADTGYLIPSLIETDQSCLDIIQGVVEQTLLNTGKLYIFYDNGDGLCLTAAEDMKSNIMIGDKSLVLDYTYKTDIDEQTYNSVKIAMANEETGKADVYVARDTDNIARWGLLQLYQKVDNDSNSAQLKAQAEATLSYYNRRLRTLKVSSLGVLGLRAGQMILMQIDNLGDINLNQWLLIEKITHTFENDKHTMDIELYEI
;
A
#
# COMPACT_ATOMS: atom_id res chain seq x y z
N MET A 1 -26.50 -10.25 1.60
CA MET A 1 -25.51 -9.26 1.10
C MET A 1 -26.01 -8.74 -0.24
N THR A 2 -26.19 -7.42 -0.36
CA THR A 2 -26.66 -6.79 -1.61
C THR A 2 -25.46 -6.16 -2.30
N VAL A 3 -25.09 -6.71 -3.45
CA VAL A 3 -23.99 -6.21 -4.29
C VAL A 3 -24.57 -5.31 -5.37
N GLU A 4 -23.96 -4.15 -5.59
CA GLU A 4 -24.26 -3.25 -6.69
C GLU A 4 -22.99 -2.91 -7.46
N LEU A 5 -22.94 -3.24 -8.75
CA LEU A 5 -21.85 -2.93 -9.66
C LEU A 5 -22.39 -2.08 -10.82
N ILE A 6 -22.01 -0.82 -10.84
CA ILE A 6 -22.45 0.15 -11.87
C ILE A 6 -21.25 0.49 -12.76
N ILE A 7 -21.46 0.39 -14.06
CA ILE A 7 -20.53 0.90 -15.07
C ILE A 7 -21.23 2.07 -15.77
N ALA A 8 -20.61 3.24 -15.77
CA ALA A 8 -21.15 4.46 -16.37
C ALA A 8 -20.25 4.89 -17.54
N GLU A 9 -20.84 4.96 -18.73
CA GLU A 9 -20.17 5.48 -19.92
C GLU A 9 -19.87 6.98 -19.73
N LYS A 10 -18.59 7.33 -19.68
CA LYS A 10 -18.14 8.71 -19.40
C LYS A 10 -18.65 9.73 -20.42
N ARG A 11 -18.81 9.31 -21.69
CA ARG A 11 -19.18 10.18 -22.79
C ARG A 11 -20.68 10.52 -22.82
N THR A 12 -21.54 9.54 -22.53
CA THR A 12 -23.02 9.68 -22.67
C THR A 12 -23.74 9.75 -21.34
N GLY A 13 -23.07 9.37 -20.24
CA GLY A 13 -23.67 9.22 -18.91
C GLY A 13 -24.58 7.99 -18.77
N LYS A 14 -24.62 7.12 -19.79
CA LYS A 14 -25.42 5.89 -19.75
C LYS A 14 -24.84 4.93 -18.69
N MET A 15 -25.70 4.43 -17.82
CA MET A 15 -25.33 3.54 -16.75
C MET A 15 -25.84 2.12 -17.00
N TRP A 16 -25.00 1.15 -16.58
CA TRP A 16 -25.29 -0.26 -16.65
C TRP A 16 -25.14 -0.88 -15.26
N ARG A 17 -26.12 -1.64 -14.84
CA ARG A 17 -26.03 -2.51 -13.66
C ARG A 17 -25.49 -3.85 -14.10
N ALA A 18 -24.32 -4.22 -13.58
CA ALA A 18 -23.56 -5.40 -14.03
C ALA A 18 -23.51 -6.52 -12.98
N GLU A 19 -24.04 -6.33 -11.77
CA GLU A 19 -24.00 -7.30 -10.68
C GLU A 19 -24.60 -8.66 -11.05
N ASN A 20 -25.71 -8.68 -11.79
CA ASN A 20 -26.37 -9.92 -12.20
C ASN A 20 -25.64 -10.71 -13.30
N ALA A 21 -24.68 -10.06 -13.97
CA ALA A 21 -23.87 -10.69 -15.02
C ALA A 21 -22.48 -11.14 -14.49
N THR A 22 -22.21 -10.92 -13.21
CA THR A 22 -20.90 -11.10 -12.58
C THR A 22 -20.94 -12.28 -11.63
N LYS A 23 -19.96 -13.20 -11.75
CA LYS A 23 -19.86 -14.37 -10.87
C LYS A 23 -19.04 -14.11 -9.61
N SER A 24 -17.95 -13.41 -9.75
CA SER A 24 -17.01 -13.08 -8.68
C SER A 24 -16.45 -11.68 -8.90
N ILE A 25 -16.34 -10.94 -7.82
CA ILE A 25 -15.71 -9.60 -7.78
C ILE A 25 -14.60 -9.65 -6.74
N THR A 26 -13.41 -9.20 -7.11
CA THR A 26 -12.30 -9.04 -6.17
C THR A 26 -11.92 -7.58 -6.06
N TYR A 27 -11.70 -7.13 -4.83
CA TYR A 27 -11.19 -5.79 -4.53
C TYR A 27 -9.93 -5.90 -3.68
N GLU A 28 -8.83 -5.39 -4.21
CA GLU A 28 -7.52 -5.45 -3.58
C GLU A 28 -7.04 -4.06 -3.23
N THR A 29 -6.50 -3.88 -2.03
CA THR A 29 -5.74 -2.70 -1.63
C THR A 29 -4.40 -3.09 -1.06
N ASN A 30 -3.38 -2.26 -1.32
CA ASN A 30 -2.04 -2.37 -0.78
C ASN A 30 -1.74 -1.09 0.00
N ARG A 31 -0.97 -1.19 1.09
CA ARG A 31 -0.60 -0.03 1.91
C ARG A 31 0.27 0.95 1.13
N THR A 32 1.14 0.43 0.29
CA THR A 32 2.14 1.21 -0.45
C THR A 32 2.23 0.79 -1.92
N GLY A 33 2.67 1.70 -2.78
CA GLY A 33 3.15 1.42 -4.14
C GLY A 33 2.10 0.99 -5.17
N SER A 34 0.82 0.86 -4.79
CA SER A 34 -0.20 0.35 -5.71
C SER A 34 -1.54 1.05 -5.53
N PRO A 35 -2.26 1.34 -6.62
CA PRO A 35 -3.66 1.77 -6.55
C PRO A 35 -4.55 0.64 -6.04
N GLY A 36 -5.75 0.98 -5.59
CA GLY A 36 -6.82 -0.01 -5.37
C GLY A 36 -7.24 -0.65 -6.69
N ILE A 37 -7.46 -1.96 -6.67
CA ILE A 37 -7.73 -2.77 -7.86
C ILE A 37 -9.05 -3.50 -7.69
N LEU A 38 -10.01 -3.22 -8.58
CA LEU A 38 -11.24 -4.00 -8.69
C LEU A 38 -11.17 -4.88 -9.94
N LYS A 39 -11.38 -6.18 -9.78
CA LYS A 39 -11.47 -7.13 -10.91
C LYS A 39 -12.78 -7.89 -10.87
N PHE A 40 -13.36 -8.09 -12.03
CA PHE A 40 -14.57 -8.91 -12.21
C PHE A 40 -14.66 -9.48 -13.61
N SER A 41 -15.42 -10.55 -13.77
CA SER A 41 -15.72 -11.15 -15.06
C SER A 41 -17.21 -11.05 -15.33
N ILE A 42 -17.60 -10.51 -16.49
CA ILE A 42 -19.00 -10.34 -16.92
C ILE A 42 -19.27 -11.23 -18.10
N GLN A 43 -20.35 -11.97 -18.09
CA GLN A 43 -20.86 -12.61 -19.28
C GLN A 43 -21.61 -11.59 -20.13
N LYS A 44 -21.14 -11.33 -21.36
CA LYS A 44 -21.78 -10.36 -22.25
C LYS A 44 -23.22 -10.80 -22.54
N SER A 45 -24.17 -10.03 -22.07
CA SER A 45 -25.59 -10.22 -22.36
C SER A 45 -26.20 -8.93 -22.91
N GLY A 46 -27.04 -9.06 -23.92
CA GLY A 46 -27.88 -7.96 -24.42
C GLY A 46 -27.09 -6.73 -24.89
N THR A 47 -27.49 -5.56 -24.40
CA THR A 47 -27.03 -4.24 -24.84
C THR A 47 -25.86 -3.70 -24.00
N LEU A 48 -25.30 -4.48 -23.08
CA LEU A 48 -24.18 -4.05 -22.25
C LEU A 48 -22.97 -3.66 -23.14
N SER A 49 -22.58 -2.40 -23.06
CA SER A 49 -21.44 -1.85 -23.80
C SER A 49 -20.70 -0.86 -22.92
N PHE A 50 -19.40 -1.05 -22.78
CA PHE A 50 -18.51 -0.15 -22.06
C PHE A 50 -17.10 -0.25 -22.64
N VAL A 51 -16.30 0.77 -22.41
CA VAL A 51 -14.93 0.88 -22.92
C VAL A 51 -13.97 1.28 -21.79
N GLU A 52 -12.69 1.23 -22.09
CA GLU A 52 -11.63 1.73 -21.21
C GLU A 52 -11.85 3.23 -20.95
N GLY A 53 -11.65 3.64 -19.70
CA GLY A 53 -11.93 5.00 -19.22
C GLY A 53 -13.35 5.22 -18.70
N ASP A 54 -14.27 4.26 -18.86
CA ASP A 54 -15.59 4.32 -18.26
C ASP A 54 -15.52 4.16 -16.73
N VAL A 55 -16.43 4.85 -16.04
CA VAL A 55 -16.48 4.90 -14.57
C VAL A 55 -17.08 3.62 -14.01
N VAL A 56 -16.48 3.11 -12.93
CA VAL A 56 -17.00 1.95 -12.20
C VAL A 56 -17.22 2.32 -10.73
N ARG A 57 -18.41 1.98 -10.24
CA ARG A 57 -18.77 2.07 -8.82
C ARG A 57 -19.18 0.68 -8.34
N PHE A 58 -18.56 0.26 -7.24
CA PHE A 58 -18.90 -0.99 -6.58
C PHE A 58 -19.32 -0.71 -5.14
N SER A 59 -20.52 -1.14 -4.77
CA SER A 59 -21.10 -0.96 -3.45
C SER A 59 -21.59 -2.29 -2.90
N VAL A 60 -21.55 -2.45 -1.59
CA VAL A 60 -22.09 -3.61 -0.87
C VAL A 60 -22.93 -3.12 0.30
N ASP A 61 -24.17 -3.60 0.38
CA ASP A 61 -25.17 -3.19 1.38
C ASP A 61 -25.30 -1.66 1.49
N GLY A 62 -25.25 -0.98 0.32
CA GLY A 62 -25.36 0.47 0.20
C GLY A 62 -24.10 1.26 0.52
N LYS A 63 -23.02 0.61 0.98
CA LYS A 63 -21.74 1.24 1.25
C LYS A 63 -20.84 1.20 0.02
N LEU A 64 -20.31 2.35 -0.40
CA LEU A 64 -19.32 2.44 -1.47
C LEU A 64 -18.03 1.73 -1.02
N ILE A 65 -17.58 0.77 -1.82
CA ILE A 65 -16.35 0.00 -1.59
C ILE A 65 -15.25 0.43 -2.55
N PHE A 66 -15.62 0.71 -3.81
CA PHE A 66 -14.66 1.10 -4.84
C PHE A 66 -15.28 2.13 -5.79
N PHE A 67 -14.49 3.11 -6.15
CA PHE A 67 -14.75 4.04 -7.25
C PHE A 67 -13.49 4.15 -8.12
N GLY A 68 -13.64 4.04 -9.42
CA GLY A 68 -12.51 4.10 -10.35
C GLY A 68 -12.93 3.97 -11.79
N TRP A 69 -12.01 3.50 -12.63
CA TRP A 69 -12.19 3.44 -14.08
C TRP A 69 -11.77 2.09 -14.64
N VAL A 70 -12.39 1.69 -15.73
CA VAL A 70 -11.97 0.54 -16.53
C VAL A 70 -10.63 0.84 -17.19
N PHE A 71 -9.63 0.01 -16.95
CA PHE A 71 -8.31 0.13 -17.59
C PHE A 71 -8.02 -0.99 -18.57
N THR A 72 -8.43 -2.22 -18.24
CA THR A 72 -8.25 -3.33 -19.15
C THR A 72 -9.53 -4.13 -19.30
N LYS A 73 -9.73 -4.64 -20.48
CA LYS A 73 -10.86 -5.48 -20.84
C LYS A 73 -10.37 -6.57 -21.80
N SER A 74 -10.53 -7.82 -21.42
CA SER A 74 -10.26 -8.96 -22.30
C SER A 74 -11.51 -9.80 -22.48
N LYS A 75 -11.74 -10.29 -23.69
CA LYS A 75 -12.91 -11.10 -24.03
C LYS A 75 -12.46 -12.44 -24.56
N ASP A 76 -13.00 -13.50 -23.98
CA ASP A 76 -12.81 -14.86 -24.47
C ASP A 76 -13.79 -15.22 -25.60
N ARG A 77 -13.60 -16.40 -26.18
CA ARG A 77 -14.47 -16.92 -27.27
C ARG A 77 -15.90 -17.25 -26.78
N TRP A 78 -16.08 -17.43 -25.46
CA TRP A 78 -17.34 -17.79 -24.86
C TRP A 78 -18.19 -16.56 -24.49
N GLY A 79 -17.64 -15.37 -24.69
CA GLY A 79 -18.30 -14.10 -24.39
C GLY A 79 -18.10 -13.60 -22.97
N ASN A 80 -17.25 -14.24 -22.15
CA ASN A 80 -16.84 -13.68 -20.88
C ASN A 80 -15.89 -12.50 -21.12
N ILE A 81 -16.07 -11.44 -20.36
CA ILE A 81 -15.25 -10.24 -20.41
C ILE A 81 -14.62 -10.06 -19.03
N ASP A 82 -13.31 -10.25 -18.94
CA ASP A 82 -12.55 -9.93 -17.73
C ASP A 82 -12.18 -8.46 -17.74
N VAL A 83 -12.45 -7.80 -16.62
CA VAL A 83 -12.29 -6.35 -16.44
C VAL A 83 -11.38 -6.09 -15.26
N THR A 84 -10.42 -5.18 -15.45
CA THR A 84 -9.60 -4.62 -14.36
C THR A 84 -9.81 -3.12 -14.30
N CYS A 85 -10.17 -2.66 -13.11
CA CYS A 85 -10.37 -1.25 -12.81
C CYS A 85 -9.38 -0.80 -11.74
N TYR A 86 -8.97 0.45 -11.83
CA TYR A 86 -8.12 1.10 -10.82
C TYR A 86 -8.78 2.37 -10.29
N ASP A 87 -8.46 2.72 -9.05
CA ASP A 87 -8.81 3.99 -8.44
C ASP A 87 -7.94 5.17 -8.94
N ARG A 88 -8.10 6.36 -8.32
CA ARG A 88 -7.37 7.59 -8.69
C ARG A 88 -5.85 7.43 -8.59
N MET A 89 -5.35 6.63 -7.66
CA MET A 89 -3.92 6.45 -7.45
C MET A 89 -3.20 5.87 -8.69
N ARG A 90 -3.93 5.23 -9.61
CA ARG A 90 -3.36 4.73 -10.86
C ARG A 90 -2.77 5.84 -11.73
N TYR A 91 -3.36 7.02 -11.73
CA TYR A 91 -2.88 8.16 -12.51
C TYR A 91 -1.57 8.73 -11.95
N LEU A 92 -1.32 8.56 -10.65
CA LEU A 92 -0.09 8.97 -9.98
C LEU A 92 1.13 8.08 -10.32
N LYS A 93 0.93 6.99 -11.09
CA LYS A 93 2.06 6.21 -11.65
C LYS A 93 2.73 6.89 -12.85
N ALA A 94 2.27 8.05 -13.27
CA ALA A 94 2.96 8.87 -14.26
C ALA A 94 4.21 9.50 -13.63
N ASN A 95 5.29 9.59 -14.43
CA ASN A 95 6.50 10.26 -14.01
C ASN A 95 6.35 11.78 -14.14
N ALA A 96 6.96 12.49 -13.20
CA ALA A 96 7.08 13.94 -13.20
C ALA A 96 8.39 14.38 -12.53
N SER A 97 8.69 15.67 -12.61
CA SER A 97 9.82 16.27 -11.90
C SER A 97 9.30 17.41 -11.04
N TYR A 98 9.65 17.35 -9.75
CA TYR A 98 9.20 18.31 -8.75
C TYR A 98 10.35 18.84 -7.91
N SER A 99 10.18 20.07 -7.44
CA SER A 99 11.06 20.69 -6.45
C SER A 99 10.19 21.34 -5.37
N PHE A 100 10.27 20.80 -4.16
CA PHE A 100 9.52 21.27 -3.01
C PHE A 100 10.47 21.81 -1.93
N TYR A 101 10.11 22.91 -1.28
CA TYR A 101 10.91 23.54 -0.23
C TYR A 101 10.01 23.95 0.94
N GLY A 102 10.30 23.43 2.14
CA GLY A 102 9.60 23.79 3.37
C GLY A 102 8.09 23.46 3.33
N GLN A 103 7.71 22.36 2.69
CA GLN A 103 6.32 21.91 2.56
C GLN A 103 6.07 20.64 3.37
N SER A 104 4.85 20.48 3.87
CA SER A 104 4.42 19.24 4.52
C SER A 104 4.07 18.15 3.49
N ALA A 105 4.06 16.88 3.92
CA ALA A 105 3.60 15.79 3.06
C ALA A 105 2.18 16.05 2.53
N GLY A 106 1.30 16.61 3.35
CA GLY A 106 -0.06 16.95 2.95
C GLY A 106 -0.12 18.02 1.86
N ASP A 107 0.74 19.05 1.92
CA ASP A 107 0.79 20.11 0.91
C ASP A 107 1.32 19.57 -0.42
N ILE A 108 2.38 18.76 -0.37
CA ILE A 108 2.96 18.10 -1.55
C ILE A 108 1.92 17.20 -2.25
N ILE A 109 1.18 16.39 -1.48
CA ILE A 109 0.11 15.54 -2.01
C ILE A 109 -0.97 16.37 -2.70
N LYS A 110 -1.41 17.47 -2.07
CA LYS A 110 -2.44 18.35 -2.65
C LYS A 110 -1.94 18.98 -3.96
N GLN A 111 -0.71 19.45 -4.00
CA GLN A 111 -0.13 20.06 -5.21
C GLN A 111 -0.03 19.05 -6.35
N ILE A 112 0.47 17.83 -6.08
CA ILE A 112 0.54 16.76 -7.09
C ILE A 112 -0.88 16.38 -7.55
N ALA A 113 -1.84 16.26 -6.64
CA ALA A 113 -3.22 15.93 -6.99
C ALA A 113 -3.85 17.02 -7.89
N GLU A 114 -3.61 18.29 -7.60
CA GLU A 114 -4.10 19.42 -8.41
C GLU A 114 -3.52 19.37 -9.84
N ASP A 115 -2.22 19.14 -9.98
CA ASP A 115 -1.55 19.03 -11.29
C ASP A 115 -2.14 17.88 -12.14
N PHE A 116 -2.56 16.80 -11.50
CA PHE A 116 -3.19 15.65 -12.15
C PHE A 116 -4.73 15.73 -12.17
N GLN A 117 -5.32 16.84 -11.71
CA GLN A 117 -6.78 17.06 -11.64
C GLN A 117 -7.50 15.90 -10.89
N LEU A 118 -6.90 15.44 -9.79
CA LEU A 118 -7.44 14.39 -8.94
C LEU A 118 -8.08 15.00 -7.68
N GLU A 119 -9.28 14.51 -7.36
CA GLU A 119 -9.97 14.90 -6.14
C GLU A 119 -9.22 14.47 -4.89
N THR A 120 -9.04 15.37 -3.94
CA THR A 120 -8.57 15.07 -2.58
C THR A 120 -9.75 15.12 -1.61
N ALA A 121 -9.75 14.22 -0.64
CA ALA A 121 -10.68 14.23 0.49
C ALA A 121 -9.93 14.67 1.77
N ASP A 122 -9.84 13.81 2.77
CA ASP A 122 -9.20 14.14 4.04
C ASP A 122 -7.68 13.99 3.96
N ILE A 123 -6.95 15.11 3.91
CA ILE A 123 -5.49 15.15 3.94
C ILE A 123 -5.04 15.70 5.28
N ALA A 124 -4.48 14.83 6.13
CA ALA A 124 -3.96 15.20 7.44
C ALA A 124 -2.79 16.20 7.35
N ASP A 125 -2.76 17.14 8.28
CA ASP A 125 -1.57 17.94 8.55
C ASP A 125 -0.56 17.07 9.32
N THR A 126 0.61 16.87 8.74
CA THR A 126 1.66 16.03 9.35
C THR A 126 2.52 16.79 10.37
N GLY A 127 2.43 18.13 10.42
CA GLY A 127 3.19 18.99 11.31
C GLY A 127 4.70 19.02 11.03
N TYR A 128 5.20 18.23 10.06
CA TYR A 128 6.60 18.20 9.65
C TYR A 128 6.76 18.83 8.28
N LEU A 129 7.69 19.78 8.17
CA LEU A 129 8.04 20.44 6.92
C LEU A 129 9.31 19.79 6.35
N ILE A 130 9.23 19.26 5.15
CA ILE A 130 10.36 18.71 4.40
C ILE A 130 11.21 19.90 3.93
N PRO A 131 12.49 20.01 4.37
CA PRO A 131 13.29 21.19 4.08
C PRO A 131 13.51 21.41 2.58
N SER A 132 13.83 20.34 1.86
CA SER A 132 14.05 20.31 0.41
C SER A 132 13.81 18.92 -0.12
N LEU A 133 13.12 18.82 -1.26
CA LEU A 133 12.95 17.59 -2.03
C LEU A 133 13.02 17.95 -3.50
N ILE A 134 13.96 17.35 -4.22
CA ILE A 134 14.10 17.50 -5.67
C ILE A 134 14.05 16.12 -6.28
N GLU A 135 13.01 15.86 -7.05
CA GLU A 135 12.80 14.58 -7.74
C GLU A 135 12.73 14.82 -9.25
N THR A 136 13.41 13.99 -10.00
CA THR A 136 13.48 14.10 -11.46
C THR A 136 13.11 12.77 -12.10
N ASP A 137 12.14 12.81 -13.02
CA ASP A 137 11.66 11.63 -13.76
C ASP A 137 11.22 10.46 -12.84
N GLN A 138 10.58 10.80 -11.72
CA GLN A 138 10.08 9.85 -10.73
C GLN A 138 8.57 9.72 -10.83
N SER A 139 7.99 8.53 -10.53
CA SER A 139 6.54 8.41 -10.46
C SER A 139 5.99 9.25 -9.31
N CYS A 140 4.88 9.95 -9.56
CA CYS A 140 4.26 10.78 -8.51
C CYS A 140 3.86 9.97 -7.28
N LEU A 141 3.48 8.70 -7.47
CA LEU A 141 3.16 7.80 -6.37
C LEU A 141 4.39 7.50 -5.51
N ASP A 142 5.57 7.30 -6.12
CA ASP A 142 6.82 7.07 -5.39
C ASP A 142 7.29 8.35 -4.69
N ILE A 143 7.11 9.54 -5.31
CA ILE A 143 7.38 10.82 -4.66
C ILE A 143 6.52 10.97 -3.39
N ILE A 144 5.21 10.72 -3.50
CA ILE A 144 4.28 10.78 -2.34
C ILE A 144 4.72 9.77 -1.27
N GLN A 145 5.09 8.56 -1.66
CA GLN A 145 5.56 7.53 -0.75
C GLN A 145 6.82 7.98 -0.01
N GLY A 146 7.79 8.56 -0.73
CA GLY A 146 9.03 9.10 -0.16
C GLY A 146 8.79 10.22 0.86
N VAL A 147 7.84 11.14 0.59
CA VAL A 147 7.51 12.22 1.56
C VAL A 147 6.80 11.68 2.80
N VAL A 148 5.97 10.66 2.67
CA VAL A 148 5.33 9.97 3.81
C VAL A 148 6.38 9.23 4.65
N GLU A 149 7.34 8.56 4.00
CA GLU A 149 8.45 7.88 4.68
C GLU A 149 9.38 8.87 5.39
N GLN A 150 9.75 9.98 4.75
CA GLN A 150 10.52 11.05 5.39
C GLN A 150 9.79 11.60 6.62
N THR A 151 8.47 11.78 6.53
CA THR A 151 7.65 12.20 7.66
C THR A 151 7.71 11.19 8.80
N LEU A 152 7.59 9.90 8.52
CA LEU A 152 7.72 8.83 9.52
C LEU A 152 9.10 8.87 10.20
N LEU A 153 10.18 8.95 9.42
CA LEU A 153 11.55 8.96 9.95
C LEU A 153 11.84 10.15 10.87
N ASN A 154 11.22 11.31 10.59
CA ASN A 154 11.46 12.53 11.37
C ASN A 154 10.48 12.74 12.53
N THR A 155 9.27 12.18 12.46
CA THR A 155 8.23 12.38 13.49
C THR A 155 7.94 11.14 14.32
N GLY A 156 8.34 9.95 13.83
CA GLY A 156 7.94 8.66 14.39
C GLY A 156 6.47 8.30 14.13
N LYS A 157 5.72 9.11 13.35
CA LYS A 157 4.30 8.89 13.06
C LYS A 157 4.12 8.32 11.66
N LEU A 158 3.46 7.19 11.58
CA LEU A 158 3.10 6.55 10.30
C LEU A 158 1.81 7.17 9.76
N TYR A 159 1.86 7.62 8.51
CA TYR A 159 0.69 8.05 7.74
C TYR A 159 0.42 7.10 6.59
N ILE A 160 -0.85 6.97 6.23
CA ILE A 160 -1.31 6.11 5.14
C ILE A 160 -1.91 6.98 4.05
N PHE A 161 -1.40 6.85 2.83
CA PHE A 161 -1.92 7.49 1.64
C PHE A 161 -2.80 6.52 0.85
N TYR A 162 -4.03 6.92 0.50
CA TYR A 162 -5.00 6.04 -0.15
C TYR A 162 -6.14 6.81 -0.84
N ASP A 163 -6.94 6.12 -1.64
CA ASP A 163 -8.22 6.61 -2.18
C ASP A 163 -9.38 5.98 -1.39
N ASN A 164 -10.31 6.78 -0.88
CA ASN A 164 -11.49 6.30 -0.15
C ASN A 164 -12.75 6.18 -1.03
N GLY A 165 -12.63 6.44 -2.33
CA GLY A 165 -13.73 6.51 -3.29
C GLY A 165 -14.27 7.93 -3.52
N ASP A 166 -14.18 8.80 -2.53
CA ASP A 166 -14.54 10.23 -2.67
C ASP A 166 -13.34 11.06 -3.11
N GLY A 167 -12.11 10.67 -2.72
CA GLY A 167 -10.88 11.35 -3.08
C GLY A 167 -9.63 10.71 -2.48
N LEU A 168 -8.47 11.30 -2.77
CA LEU A 168 -7.20 10.93 -2.18
C LEU A 168 -7.14 11.39 -0.72
N CYS A 169 -6.67 10.52 0.15
CA CYS A 169 -6.61 10.73 1.60
C CYS A 169 -5.19 10.53 2.13
N LEU A 170 -4.87 11.26 3.19
CA LEU A 170 -3.71 11.00 4.04
C LEU A 170 -4.17 10.95 5.49
N THR A 171 -4.00 9.82 6.18
CA THR A 171 -4.50 9.63 7.55
C THR A 171 -3.42 8.99 8.42
N ALA A 172 -3.30 9.40 9.68
CA ALA A 172 -2.40 8.73 10.61
C ALA A 172 -2.86 7.28 10.87
N ALA A 173 -1.93 6.34 10.86
CA ALA A 173 -2.25 4.91 11.04
C ALA A 173 -2.93 4.64 12.39
N GLU A 174 -2.59 5.41 13.42
CA GLU A 174 -3.21 5.32 14.75
C GLU A 174 -4.72 5.65 14.75
N ASP A 175 -5.16 6.53 13.82
CA ASP A 175 -6.56 6.91 13.64
C ASP A 175 -7.33 5.90 12.76
N MET A 176 -6.62 4.97 12.13
CA MET A 176 -7.18 3.92 11.27
C MET A 176 -7.35 2.57 11.98
N LYS A 177 -7.34 2.54 13.31
CA LYS A 177 -7.59 1.32 14.07
C LYS A 177 -9.01 0.84 13.86
N SER A 178 -9.13 -0.43 13.45
CA SER A 178 -10.43 -1.11 13.35
C SER A 178 -10.88 -1.55 14.74
N ASN A 179 -12.17 -1.59 14.98
CA ASN A 179 -12.76 -2.21 16.17
C ASN A 179 -12.97 -3.74 16.01
N ILE A 180 -12.42 -4.33 14.95
CA ILE A 180 -12.56 -5.73 14.62
C ILE A 180 -11.37 -6.52 15.15
N MET A 181 -11.65 -7.65 15.79
CA MET A 181 -10.69 -8.68 16.15
C MET A 181 -10.83 -9.86 15.17
N ILE A 182 -9.71 -10.28 14.60
CA ILE A 182 -9.62 -11.47 13.76
C ILE A 182 -8.77 -12.52 14.49
N GLY A 183 -9.32 -13.72 14.66
CA GLY A 183 -8.64 -14.75 15.42
C GLY A 183 -9.10 -16.15 15.05
N ASP A 184 -8.33 -17.15 15.50
CA ASP A 184 -8.58 -18.57 15.26
C ASP A 184 -9.92 -19.06 15.85
N LYS A 185 -10.44 -18.38 16.87
CA LYS A 185 -11.75 -18.65 17.49
C LYS A 185 -12.89 -17.78 16.94
N SER A 186 -12.66 -17.01 15.87
CA SER A 186 -13.66 -16.10 15.32
C SER A 186 -13.75 -16.17 13.79
N LEU A 187 -13.05 -15.27 13.09
CA LEU A 187 -13.23 -15.06 11.65
C LEU A 187 -12.22 -15.81 10.77
N VAL A 188 -11.11 -16.30 11.34
CA VAL A 188 -10.05 -17.00 10.59
C VAL A 188 -10.58 -18.32 10.02
N LEU A 189 -10.35 -18.56 8.74
CA LEU A 189 -10.63 -19.80 8.03
C LEU A 189 -9.35 -20.62 7.86
N ASP A 190 -8.25 -19.96 7.51
CA ASP A 190 -6.94 -20.54 7.30
C ASP A 190 -5.85 -19.49 7.46
N TYR A 191 -4.61 -19.92 7.71
CA TYR A 191 -3.46 -19.01 7.74
C TYR A 191 -2.17 -19.69 7.28
N THR A 192 -1.24 -18.88 6.82
CA THR A 192 0.15 -19.26 6.55
C THR A 192 1.07 -18.32 7.30
N TYR A 193 1.90 -18.86 8.18
CA TYR A 193 2.94 -18.13 8.89
C TYR A 193 4.31 -18.45 8.30
N LYS A 194 5.04 -17.41 7.89
CA LYS A 194 6.39 -17.51 7.34
C LYS A 194 7.36 -16.71 8.19
N THR A 195 8.49 -17.29 8.48
CA THR A 195 9.66 -16.55 8.99
C THR A 195 10.79 -16.65 7.98
N ASP A 196 11.48 -15.56 7.70
CA ASP A 196 12.63 -15.57 6.80
C ASP A 196 13.68 -14.51 7.14
N ILE A 197 14.87 -14.70 6.59
CA ILE A 197 16.00 -13.80 6.65
C ILE A 197 16.58 -13.52 5.25
N ASP A 198 15.88 -13.94 4.19
CA ASP A 198 16.34 -13.84 2.79
C ASP A 198 15.97 -12.46 2.20
N GLU A 199 14.74 -12.02 2.45
CA GLU A 199 14.26 -10.73 1.99
C GLU A 199 14.54 -9.66 3.06
N GLN A 200 14.97 -8.48 2.70
CA GLN A 200 15.06 -7.27 3.56
C GLN A 200 15.60 -7.48 5.00
N THR A 201 16.45 -8.52 5.22
CA THR A 201 17.14 -8.74 6.49
C THR A 201 18.62 -8.47 6.31
N TYR A 202 19.15 -7.49 7.06
CA TYR A 202 20.54 -7.10 6.97
C TYR A 202 21.13 -6.94 8.37
N ASN A 203 22.22 -7.67 8.66
CA ASN A 203 22.95 -7.57 9.92
C ASN A 203 24.27 -6.78 9.78
N SER A 204 24.49 -6.21 8.61
CA SER A 204 25.58 -5.27 8.32
C SER A 204 25.08 -4.21 7.36
N VAL A 205 25.20 -2.95 7.73
CA VAL A 205 24.86 -1.81 6.88
C VAL A 205 26.14 -1.05 6.57
N LYS A 206 26.41 -0.85 5.28
CA LYS A 206 27.56 -0.10 4.78
C LYS A 206 27.06 1.09 3.99
N ILE A 207 27.28 2.29 4.50
CA ILE A 207 26.98 3.55 3.81
C ILE A 207 28.27 4.13 3.27
N ALA A 208 28.27 4.48 1.98
CA ALA A 208 29.39 5.08 1.30
C ALA A 208 28.98 6.44 0.73
N MET A 209 29.76 7.47 1.05
CA MET A 209 29.62 8.84 0.53
C MET A 209 30.85 9.17 -0.33
N ALA A 210 30.64 9.71 -1.52
CA ALA A 210 31.73 10.18 -2.35
C ALA A 210 32.39 11.39 -1.67
N ASN A 211 33.71 11.39 -1.56
CA ASN A 211 34.48 12.53 -1.06
C ASN A 211 35.26 13.12 -2.24
N GLU A 212 34.78 14.25 -2.75
CA GLU A 212 35.37 14.92 -3.92
C GLU A 212 36.77 15.47 -3.65
N GLU A 213 37.07 15.85 -2.39
CA GLU A 213 38.38 16.39 -2.03
C GLU A 213 39.48 15.33 -2.07
N THR A 214 39.17 14.11 -1.68
CA THR A 214 40.12 12.99 -1.61
C THR A 214 40.05 12.04 -2.80
N GLY A 215 39.02 12.12 -3.63
CA GLY A 215 38.73 11.18 -4.71
C GLY A 215 38.40 9.76 -4.24
N LYS A 216 38.12 9.58 -2.93
CA LYS A 216 37.76 8.29 -2.29
C LYS A 216 36.37 8.37 -1.69
N ALA A 217 35.80 7.23 -1.36
CA ALA A 217 34.55 7.19 -0.61
C ALA A 217 34.82 7.11 0.90
N ASP A 218 34.16 7.95 1.67
CA ASP A 218 34.06 7.81 3.11
C ASP A 218 33.03 6.71 3.40
N VAL A 219 33.41 5.73 4.21
CA VAL A 219 32.60 4.52 4.44
C VAL A 219 32.31 4.36 5.91
N TYR A 220 31.03 4.21 6.21
CA TYR A 220 30.52 3.93 7.56
C TYR A 220 29.89 2.54 7.57
N VAL A 221 30.21 1.76 8.62
CA VAL A 221 29.72 0.38 8.75
C VAL A 221 29.15 0.18 10.14
N ALA A 222 27.86 -0.18 10.19
CA ALA A 222 27.20 -0.68 11.39
C ALA A 222 26.99 -2.20 11.26
N ARG A 223 27.21 -2.97 12.34
CA ARG A 223 27.13 -4.44 12.33
C ARG A 223 26.59 -4.99 13.63
N ASP A 224 25.82 -6.08 13.51
CA ASP A 224 25.46 -6.94 14.63
C ASP A 224 26.24 -8.27 14.53
N THR A 225 27.21 -8.44 15.42
CA THR A 225 28.09 -9.61 15.44
C THR A 225 27.37 -10.90 15.82
N ASP A 226 26.34 -10.81 16.67
CA ASP A 226 25.59 -11.97 17.14
C ASP A 226 24.71 -12.52 16.03
N ASN A 227 24.02 -11.66 15.30
CA ASN A 227 23.23 -12.08 14.15
C ASN A 227 24.10 -12.48 12.96
N ILE A 228 25.31 -11.91 12.79
CA ILE A 228 26.27 -12.40 11.80
C ILE A 228 26.73 -13.84 12.15
N ALA A 229 26.96 -14.12 13.42
CA ALA A 229 27.33 -15.48 13.85
C ALA A 229 26.20 -16.50 13.63
N ARG A 230 24.92 -16.06 13.71
CA ARG A 230 23.75 -16.95 13.54
C ARG A 230 23.37 -17.17 12.08
N TRP A 231 23.41 -16.12 11.25
CA TRP A 231 22.82 -16.10 9.89
C TRP A 231 23.85 -15.96 8.78
N GLY A 232 25.13 -15.73 9.13
CA GLY A 232 26.12 -15.27 8.18
C GLY A 232 26.02 -13.77 7.92
N LEU A 233 26.89 -13.25 7.06
CA LEU A 233 26.94 -11.81 6.73
C LEU A 233 25.87 -11.48 5.69
N LEU A 234 24.86 -10.75 6.10
CA LEU A 234 23.81 -10.17 5.25
C LEU A 234 24.05 -8.65 5.20
N GLN A 235 24.60 -8.15 4.08
CA GLN A 235 25.05 -6.76 3.99
C GLN A 235 24.15 -5.92 3.09
N LEU A 236 23.63 -4.81 3.63
CA LEU A 236 23.08 -3.70 2.86
C LEU A 236 24.19 -2.71 2.52
N TYR A 237 24.28 -2.33 1.24
CA TYR A 237 25.18 -1.28 0.78
C TYR A 237 24.35 -0.12 0.20
N GLN A 238 24.55 1.08 0.75
CA GLN A 238 23.90 2.29 0.29
C GLN A 238 24.93 3.36 -0.09
N LYS A 239 24.68 4.06 -1.19
CA LYS A 239 25.40 5.29 -1.54
C LYS A 239 24.54 6.47 -1.14
N VAL A 240 25.16 7.50 -0.58
CA VAL A 240 24.52 8.76 -0.23
C VAL A 240 25.27 9.92 -0.87
N ASP A 241 24.57 10.99 -1.15
CA ASP A 241 25.12 12.20 -1.73
C ASP A 241 25.85 13.06 -0.68
N ASN A 242 26.64 14.05 -1.13
CA ASN A 242 27.68 14.74 -0.36
C ASN A 242 27.20 15.72 0.73
N ASP A 243 25.91 15.84 1.01
CA ASP A 243 25.38 16.85 1.93
C ASP A 243 25.32 16.44 3.41
N SER A 244 25.77 15.23 3.74
CA SER A 244 25.68 14.69 5.10
C SER A 244 27.04 14.70 5.81
N ASN A 245 27.05 15.09 7.09
CA ASN A 245 28.27 15.02 7.89
C ASN A 245 28.47 13.57 8.46
N SER A 246 29.70 13.28 8.92
CA SER A 246 30.07 11.95 9.39
C SER A 246 29.24 11.42 10.55
N ALA A 247 28.76 12.30 11.44
CA ALA A 247 27.91 11.90 12.56
C ALA A 247 26.50 11.49 12.09
N GLN A 248 25.96 12.20 11.10
CA GLN A 248 24.66 11.86 10.49
C GLN A 248 24.74 10.54 9.75
N LEU A 249 25.81 10.28 8.99
CA LEU A 249 25.98 9.01 8.27
C LEU A 249 26.11 7.82 9.23
N LYS A 250 26.82 8.01 10.35
CA LYS A 250 26.90 7.00 11.40
C LYS A 250 25.53 6.70 12.01
N ALA A 251 24.80 7.75 12.40
CA ALA A 251 23.45 7.62 12.96
C ALA A 251 22.50 6.93 11.97
N GLN A 252 22.59 7.29 10.69
CA GLN A 252 21.79 6.66 9.62
C GLN A 252 22.13 5.17 9.48
N ALA A 253 23.42 4.79 9.49
CA ALA A 253 23.84 3.39 9.42
C ALA A 253 23.32 2.57 10.61
N GLU A 254 23.37 3.13 11.82
CA GLU A 254 22.87 2.49 13.05
C GLU A 254 21.33 2.37 13.04
N ALA A 255 20.60 3.41 12.62
CA ALA A 255 19.15 3.38 12.49
C ALA A 255 18.71 2.36 11.43
N THR A 256 19.36 2.36 10.27
CA THR A 256 19.11 1.40 9.19
C THR A 256 19.37 -0.05 9.66
N LEU A 257 20.48 -0.28 10.37
CA LEU A 257 20.76 -1.58 10.95
C LEU A 257 19.69 -1.99 11.95
N SER A 258 19.30 -1.11 12.87
CA SER A 258 18.25 -1.38 13.86
C SER A 258 16.92 -1.78 13.21
N TYR A 259 16.58 -1.16 12.08
CA TYR A 259 15.35 -1.46 11.33
C TYR A 259 15.40 -2.81 10.61
N TYR A 260 16.49 -3.12 9.93
CA TYR A 260 16.60 -4.31 9.07
C TYR A 260 17.20 -5.54 9.77
N ASN A 261 17.83 -5.40 10.92
CA ASN A 261 18.51 -6.52 11.61
C ASN A 261 17.54 -7.38 12.42
N ARG A 262 16.58 -7.97 11.70
CA ARG A 262 15.54 -8.80 12.31
C ARG A 262 15.12 -9.92 11.39
N ARG A 263 14.62 -11.01 11.95
CA ARG A 263 13.90 -12.03 11.21
C ARG A 263 12.54 -11.47 10.82
N LEU A 264 12.26 -11.47 9.53
CA LEU A 264 10.94 -11.08 9.03
C LEU A 264 9.91 -12.14 9.40
N ARG A 265 8.74 -11.70 9.79
CA ARG A 265 7.57 -12.52 10.05
C ARG A 265 6.44 -12.02 9.18
N THR A 266 5.88 -12.93 8.39
CA THR A 266 4.74 -12.66 7.52
C THR A 266 3.61 -13.59 7.90
N LEU A 267 2.43 -13.04 8.09
CA LEU A 267 1.21 -13.80 8.33
C LEU A 267 0.23 -13.49 7.21
N LYS A 268 -0.17 -14.54 6.48
CA LYS A 268 -1.27 -14.48 5.53
C LYS A 268 -2.46 -15.18 6.16
N VAL A 269 -3.61 -14.51 6.17
CA VAL A 269 -4.84 -15.00 6.80
C VAL A 269 -5.97 -14.96 5.80
N SER A 270 -6.59 -16.10 5.57
CA SER A 270 -7.89 -16.19 4.90
C SER A 270 -8.99 -16.14 5.95
N SER A 271 -9.97 -15.26 5.79
CA SER A 271 -11.01 -15.04 6.78
C SER A 271 -12.38 -14.75 6.18
N LEU A 272 -13.41 -14.82 7.01
CA LEU A 272 -14.73 -14.30 6.66
C LEU A 272 -14.63 -12.78 6.44
N GLY A 273 -15.40 -12.27 5.48
CA GLY A 273 -15.34 -10.89 5.05
C GLY A 273 -15.88 -9.89 6.07
N VAL A 274 -15.16 -8.82 6.28
CA VAL A 274 -15.60 -7.64 7.04
C VAL A 274 -15.57 -6.43 6.12
N LEU A 275 -16.74 -5.82 5.89
CA LEU A 275 -16.85 -4.67 5.01
C LEU A 275 -16.14 -3.44 5.59
N GLY A 276 -15.32 -2.80 4.75
CA GLY A 276 -14.63 -1.56 5.07
C GLY A 276 -13.25 -1.72 5.68
N LEU A 277 -12.76 -2.96 5.83
CA LEU A 277 -11.34 -3.17 6.06
C LEU A 277 -10.56 -2.87 4.78
N ARG A 278 -9.36 -2.31 4.93
CA ARG A 278 -8.44 -1.96 3.84
C ARG A 278 -7.00 -2.03 4.31
N ALA A 279 -6.08 -2.09 3.37
CA ALA A 279 -4.67 -1.93 3.67
C ALA A 279 -4.38 -0.56 4.32
N GLY A 280 -3.42 -0.53 5.23
CA GLY A 280 -3.07 0.63 6.05
C GLY A 280 -3.86 0.73 7.36
N GLN A 281 -4.92 -0.05 7.55
CA GLN A 281 -5.61 -0.13 8.84
C GLN A 281 -4.91 -1.08 9.80
N MET A 282 -5.07 -0.81 11.09
CA MET A 282 -4.63 -1.71 12.16
C MET A 282 -5.80 -2.57 12.63
N ILE A 283 -5.57 -3.87 12.75
CA ILE A 283 -6.52 -4.84 13.30
C ILE A 283 -5.93 -5.57 14.50
N LEU A 284 -6.77 -5.95 15.44
CA LEU A 284 -6.37 -6.83 16.53
C LEU A 284 -6.39 -8.28 16.05
N MET A 285 -5.20 -8.91 16.02
CA MET A 285 -5.04 -10.32 15.66
C MET A 285 -4.84 -11.17 16.90
N GLN A 286 -5.57 -12.28 16.99
CA GLN A 286 -5.42 -13.24 18.08
C GLN A 286 -5.37 -14.67 17.52
N ILE A 287 -4.18 -15.26 17.50
CA ILE A 287 -3.95 -16.64 17.06
C ILE A 287 -3.04 -17.34 18.07
N ASP A 288 -3.53 -18.44 18.63
CA ASP A 288 -2.77 -19.27 19.56
C ASP A 288 -1.85 -20.24 18.80
N ASN A 289 -0.65 -20.52 19.35
CA ASN A 289 0.31 -21.46 18.77
C ASN A 289 0.71 -21.20 17.31
N LEU A 290 0.99 -19.95 16.99
CA LEU A 290 1.48 -19.55 15.67
C LEU A 290 2.99 -19.84 15.55
N GLY A 291 3.35 -21.12 15.41
CA GLY A 291 4.75 -21.55 15.34
C GLY A 291 5.54 -21.26 16.61
N ASP A 292 6.39 -20.23 16.57
CA ASP A 292 7.28 -19.83 17.69
C ASP A 292 6.69 -18.72 18.59
N ILE A 293 5.47 -18.26 18.30
CA ILE A 293 4.81 -17.17 19.05
C ILE A 293 3.32 -17.45 19.29
N ASN A 294 2.77 -16.80 20.31
CA ASN A 294 1.35 -16.58 20.48
C ASN A 294 1.05 -15.13 20.09
N LEU A 295 0.14 -14.95 19.16
CA LEU A 295 -0.20 -13.66 18.62
C LEU A 295 -1.42 -13.06 19.32
N ASN A 296 -1.26 -11.93 19.96
CA ASN A 296 -2.36 -11.12 20.52
C ASN A 296 -1.94 -9.65 20.51
N GLN A 297 -1.98 -9.05 19.34
CA GLN A 297 -1.52 -7.67 19.18
C GLN A 297 -2.18 -6.97 17.99
N TRP A 298 -2.04 -5.64 17.97
CA TRP A 298 -2.43 -4.83 16.82
C TRP A 298 -1.41 -4.99 15.70
N LEU A 299 -1.90 -5.33 14.51
CA LEU A 299 -1.09 -5.48 13.31
C LEU A 299 -1.60 -4.58 12.20
N LEU A 300 -0.66 -4.06 11.42
CA LEU A 300 -0.93 -3.26 10.25
C LEU A 300 -1.21 -4.16 9.05
N ILE A 301 -2.31 -3.89 8.36
CA ILE A 301 -2.65 -4.60 7.11
C ILE A 301 -1.77 -4.04 5.99
N GLU A 302 -0.89 -4.87 5.44
CA GLU A 302 -0.06 -4.50 4.29
C GLU A 302 -0.81 -4.67 2.97
N LYS A 303 -1.57 -5.75 2.87
CA LYS A 303 -2.39 -6.05 1.71
C LYS A 303 -3.67 -6.74 2.15
N ILE A 304 -4.77 -6.41 1.50
CA ILE A 304 -6.02 -7.13 1.66
C ILE A 304 -6.72 -7.29 0.32
N THR A 305 -7.23 -8.50 0.08
CA THR A 305 -8.07 -8.81 -1.07
C THR A 305 -9.42 -9.30 -0.57
N HIS A 306 -10.47 -8.56 -0.89
CA HIS A 306 -11.86 -8.97 -0.67
C HIS A 306 -12.36 -9.74 -1.88
N THR A 307 -13.03 -10.87 -1.64
CA THR A 307 -13.69 -11.67 -2.67
C THR A 307 -15.19 -11.76 -2.37
N PHE A 308 -15.98 -11.34 -3.34
CA PHE A 308 -17.45 -11.39 -3.29
C PHE A 308 -17.92 -12.37 -4.34
N GLU A 309 -18.47 -13.51 -3.91
CA GLU A 309 -18.92 -14.57 -4.78
C GLU A 309 -20.10 -15.33 -4.17
N ASN A 310 -21.17 -15.56 -4.94
CA ASN A 310 -22.33 -16.35 -4.53
C ASN A 310 -22.87 -15.97 -3.15
N ASP A 311 -23.12 -14.68 -2.90
CA ASP A 311 -23.55 -14.09 -1.64
C ASP A 311 -22.59 -14.30 -0.44
N LYS A 312 -21.37 -14.76 -0.72
CA LYS A 312 -20.31 -14.90 0.27
C LYS A 312 -19.32 -13.75 0.13
N HIS A 313 -18.80 -13.32 1.25
CA HIS A 313 -17.69 -12.37 1.31
C HIS A 313 -16.57 -13.00 2.15
N THR A 314 -15.39 -13.10 1.55
CA THR A 314 -14.16 -13.56 2.20
C THR A 314 -13.04 -12.52 2.01
N MET A 315 -11.99 -12.63 2.80
CA MET A 315 -10.81 -11.77 2.72
C MET A 315 -9.54 -12.61 2.83
N ASP A 316 -8.53 -12.23 2.05
CA ASP A 316 -7.15 -12.65 2.23
C ASP A 316 -6.34 -11.43 2.68
N ILE A 317 -5.71 -11.53 3.85
CA ILE A 317 -5.00 -10.44 4.53
C ILE A 317 -3.53 -10.82 4.63
N GLU A 318 -2.65 -9.91 4.24
CA GLU A 318 -1.20 -10.03 4.46
C GLU A 318 -0.77 -9.02 5.53
N LEU A 319 -0.07 -9.54 6.54
CA LEU A 319 0.43 -8.80 7.70
C LEU A 319 1.92 -9.04 7.80
N TYR A 320 2.69 -7.97 7.97
CA TYR A 320 4.14 -8.05 8.15
C TYR A 320 4.54 -7.60 9.54
N GLU A 321 5.71 -8.05 9.98
CA GLU A 321 6.33 -7.62 11.23
C GLU A 321 5.56 -7.97 12.50
N ILE A 322 5.03 -9.18 12.53
CA ILE A 322 4.33 -9.73 13.68
C ILE A 322 5.28 -10.29 14.73
#